data_738e732fa6c88f4d7312245192d2acab
#
_entry.id   738e732fa6c88f4d7312245192d2acab
#
_cell.length_a   1.000
_cell.length_b   1.000
_cell.length_c   1.000
_cell.angle_alpha   90.00
_cell.angle_beta   90.00
_cell.angle_gamma   90.00
#
_symmetry.space_group_name_H-M   'P 1'
#
loop_
_entity.id
_entity.type
_entity.pdbx_description
1 polymer ?
#
loop_
_entity_poly.entity_id
_entity_poly.type
_entity_poly.pdbx_seq_one_letter_code
_entity_poly.pdbx_strand_id
1 'polypeptide(L)'
;MLKAKSFLGVIIHLCLMAFLVVALVVGFFYIYLPSATNHGESISVPRIEGMQLADAEELLEAQNLRYFINDSSYNSDMKPYTILTQDPAPDAKVKENRKIYVSVNMKNAPMIKMPKLIDGSVKNAELILKSYDLKKGKITMVPDLQQNAVLKQFVNGKEVKPGESIPKGSVVDLHVGDGLGNTEFEVPDVVGMPVDEASVLLVGQGLQIGNIIYVQGSAEADGTVLKQRPFAEVGATIRVGELVDLWVAGEEPVQGID
;
A
#
# COMPACT_ATOMS: atom_id res chain seq x y z
N MET A 1 17.27 -82.46 25.19
CA MET A 1 18.58 -82.32 24.45
C MET A 1 18.52 -83.18 23.21
N LEU A 2 18.32 -82.59 22.04
CA LEU A 2 18.39 -83.29 20.77
C LEU A 2 19.84 -83.52 20.44
N LYS A 3 20.33 -84.82 20.49
CA LYS A 3 21.66 -85.19 20.11
C LYS A 3 21.81 -85.01 18.58
N ALA A 4 22.56 -84.01 18.16
CA ALA A 4 22.96 -83.79 16.78
C ALA A 4 24.00 -84.82 16.33
N LYS A 5 23.60 -86.07 16.12
CA LYS A 5 24.49 -87.14 15.57
C LYS A 5 24.01 -87.64 14.19
N SER A 6 23.04 -87.02 13.59
CA SER A 6 22.58 -87.30 12.23
C SER A 6 22.56 -86.06 11.39
N PHE A 7 23.00 -86.14 10.14
CA PHE A 7 22.90 -85.06 9.15
C PHE A 7 21.52 -84.42 9.09
N LEU A 8 20.46 -85.20 9.24
CA LEU A 8 19.08 -84.80 9.33
C LEU A 8 18.83 -83.91 10.56
N GLY A 9 19.40 -84.18 11.71
CA GLY A 9 19.32 -83.41 12.93
C GLY A 9 19.91 -81.99 12.75
N VAL A 10 21.02 -81.86 12.06
CA VAL A 10 21.68 -80.60 11.76
C VAL A 10 20.77 -79.74 10.82
N ILE A 11 20.19 -80.34 9.80
CA ILE A 11 19.26 -79.69 8.90
C ILE A 11 18.02 -79.16 9.66
N ILE A 12 17.44 -79.99 10.53
CA ILE A 12 16.26 -79.56 11.33
C ILE A 12 16.62 -78.39 12.23
N HIS A 13 17.79 -78.36 12.87
CA HIS A 13 18.24 -77.22 13.70
C HIS A 13 18.48 -75.98 12.85
N LEU A 14 19.06 -76.06 11.66
CA LEU A 14 19.26 -74.96 10.73
C LEU A 14 17.90 -74.40 10.25
N CYS A 15 16.92 -75.28 9.91
CA CYS A 15 15.57 -74.89 9.53
C CYS A 15 14.83 -74.20 10.70
N LEU A 16 14.93 -74.74 11.91
CA LEU A 16 14.38 -74.11 13.13
C LEU A 16 15.01 -72.72 13.40
N MET A 17 16.31 -72.60 13.26
CA MET A 17 17.02 -71.35 13.45
C MET A 17 16.64 -70.33 12.39
N ALA A 18 16.56 -70.76 11.13
CA ALA A 18 16.07 -69.93 10.03
C ALA A 18 14.61 -69.47 10.24
N PHE A 19 13.75 -70.40 10.67
CA PHE A 19 12.35 -70.09 10.99
C PHE A 19 12.24 -69.07 12.14
N LEU A 20 13.05 -69.25 13.19
CA LEU A 20 13.07 -68.31 14.34
C LEU A 20 13.55 -66.93 13.92
N VAL A 21 14.59 -66.83 13.10
CA VAL A 21 15.05 -65.53 12.54
C VAL A 21 13.97 -64.88 11.70
N VAL A 22 13.32 -65.65 10.80
CA VAL A 22 12.22 -65.12 10.00
C VAL A 22 11.03 -64.67 10.87
N ALA A 23 10.66 -65.46 11.87
CA ALA A 23 9.61 -65.12 12.83
C ALA A 23 9.91 -63.81 13.62
N LEU A 24 11.18 -63.65 14.05
CA LEU A 24 11.62 -62.42 14.72
C LEU A 24 11.59 -61.24 13.78
N VAL A 25 12.05 -61.38 12.56
CA VAL A 25 11.99 -60.31 11.53
C VAL A 25 10.53 -59.91 11.23
N VAL A 26 9.67 -60.89 11.00
CA VAL A 26 8.25 -60.62 10.76
C VAL A 26 7.59 -59.98 11.98
N GLY A 27 7.85 -60.49 13.18
CA GLY A 27 7.35 -59.89 14.43
C GLY A 27 7.84 -58.44 14.62
N PHE A 28 9.10 -58.18 14.33
CA PHE A 28 9.66 -56.86 14.39
C PHE A 28 9.00 -55.87 13.42
N PHE A 29 8.88 -56.28 12.13
CA PHE A 29 8.36 -55.36 11.10
C PHE A 29 6.84 -55.23 11.12
N TYR A 30 6.08 -56.29 11.47
CA TYR A 30 4.62 -56.28 11.40
C TYR A 30 3.91 -56.00 12.71
N ILE A 31 4.59 -56.18 13.86
CA ILE A 31 3.99 -55.98 15.18
C ILE A 31 4.70 -54.86 15.93
N TYR A 32 6.01 -54.98 16.13
CA TYR A 32 6.73 -54.01 16.95
C TYR A 32 6.90 -52.65 16.29
N LEU A 33 7.32 -52.60 15.02
CA LEU A 33 7.59 -51.36 14.33
C LEU A 33 6.31 -50.52 14.12
N PRO A 34 5.16 -51.04 13.66
CA PRO A 34 3.92 -50.30 13.54
C PRO A 34 3.44 -49.74 14.89
N SER A 35 3.56 -50.52 15.95
CA SER A 35 3.17 -50.09 17.30
C SER A 35 4.09 -49.01 17.86
N ALA A 36 5.40 -49.15 17.66
CA ALA A 36 6.40 -48.18 18.14
C ALA A 36 6.40 -46.86 17.34
N THR A 37 5.96 -46.88 16.07
CA THR A 37 5.93 -45.68 15.17
C THR A 37 4.54 -45.09 14.99
N ASN A 38 3.51 -45.58 15.67
CA ASN A 38 2.09 -45.20 15.44
C ASN A 38 1.77 -45.22 13.95
N HIS A 39 2.11 -46.33 13.27
CA HIS A 39 1.94 -46.44 11.83
C HIS A 39 0.46 -46.34 11.44
N GLY A 40 0.15 -45.44 10.49
CA GLY A 40 -1.23 -45.19 10.06
C GLY A 40 -1.91 -44.03 10.80
N GLU A 41 -1.48 -43.66 11.98
CA GLU A 41 -2.00 -42.47 12.65
C GLU A 41 -1.42 -41.18 12.07
N SER A 42 -2.28 -40.25 11.74
CA SER A 42 -1.90 -38.94 11.22
C SER A 42 -2.89 -37.87 11.66
N ILE A 43 -2.39 -36.72 11.97
CA ILE A 43 -3.14 -35.53 12.37
C ILE A 43 -3.24 -34.60 11.16
N SER A 44 -4.41 -34.03 10.93
CA SER A 44 -4.60 -33.01 9.90
C SER A 44 -4.13 -31.66 10.44
N VAL A 45 -3.26 -30.98 9.72
CA VAL A 45 -2.78 -29.64 10.11
C VAL A 45 -3.93 -28.64 10.01
N PRO A 46 -4.28 -27.92 11.11
CA PRO A 46 -5.33 -26.92 11.06
C PRO A 46 -4.88 -25.69 10.26
N ARG A 47 -5.84 -24.93 9.73
CA ARG A 47 -5.56 -23.63 9.12
C ARG A 47 -5.37 -22.59 10.22
N ILE A 48 -4.15 -22.06 10.32
CA ILE A 48 -3.79 -21.02 11.30
C ILE A 48 -3.37 -19.69 10.66
N GLU A 49 -3.29 -19.64 9.33
CA GLU A 49 -3.02 -18.39 8.61
C GLU A 49 -4.12 -17.35 8.89
N GLY A 50 -3.70 -16.12 9.18
CA GLY A 50 -4.59 -15.02 9.57
C GLY A 50 -4.97 -14.99 11.05
N MET A 51 -4.65 -16.03 11.84
CA MET A 51 -4.90 -16.07 13.29
C MET A 51 -3.82 -15.32 14.06
N GLN A 52 -4.14 -14.90 15.29
CA GLN A 52 -3.13 -14.43 16.23
C GLN A 52 -2.30 -15.62 16.70
N LEU A 53 -1.01 -15.39 16.93
CA LEU A 53 -0.07 -16.45 17.35
C LEU A 53 -0.56 -17.17 18.63
N ALA A 54 -1.11 -16.44 19.60
CA ALA A 54 -1.61 -17.02 20.85
C ALA A 54 -2.79 -18.00 20.62
N ASP A 55 -3.73 -17.63 19.75
CA ASP A 55 -4.89 -18.47 19.43
C ASP A 55 -4.46 -19.72 18.65
N ALA A 56 -3.48 -19.56 17.76
CA ALA A 56 -2.93 -20.68 17.00
C ALA A 56 -2.11 -21.63 17.88
N GLU A 57 -1.40 -21.14 18.89
CA GLU A 57 -0.69 -21.95 19.87
C GLU A 57 -1.65 -22.88 20.61
N GLU A 58 -2.75 -22.33 21.16
CA GLU A 58 -3.77 -23.12 21.85
C GLU A 58 -4.39 -24.20 20.94
N LEU A 59 -4.69 -23.82 19.67
CA LEU A 59 -5.25 -24.75 18.70
C LEU A 59 -4.28 -25.89 18.32
N LEU A 60 -3.00 -25.59 18.16
CA LEU A 60 -1.97 -26.58 17.82
C LEU A 60 -1.68 -27.52 19.00
N GLU A 61 -1.58 -26.98 20.22
CA GLU A 61 -1.40 -27.77 21.45
C GLU A 61 -2.54 -28.75 21.67
N ALA A 62 -3.79 -28.31 21.47
CA ALA A 62 -4.97 -29.17 21.55
C ALA A 62 -4.94 -30.36 20.58
N GLN A 63 -4.15 -30.28 19.51
CA GLN A 63 -3.96 -31.34 18.51
C GLN A 63 -2.60 -32.04 18.65
N ASN A 64 -1.88 -31.88 19.74
CA ASN A 64 -0.54 -32.42 19.96
C ASN A 64 0.45 -32.02 18.83
N LEU A 65 0.30 -30.79 18.28
CA LEU A 65 1.22 -30.18 17.34
C LEU A 65 2.00 -29.07 18.03
N ARG A 66 3.16 -28.73 17.48
CA ARG A 66 4.01 -27.63 17.98
C ARG A 66 4.24 -26.64 16.89
N TYR A 67 4.41 -25.36 17.23
CA TYR A 67 4.82 -24.37 16.25
C TYR A 67 6.29 -23.95 16.42
N PHE A 68 6.83 -23.37 15.36
CA PHE A 68 8.15 -22.75 15.36
C PHE A 68 8.11 -21.51 14.44
N ILE A 69 8.46 -20.34 14.98
CA ILE A 69 8.57 -19.12 14.17
C ILE A 69 9.85 -19.21 13.36
N ASN A 70 9.70 -19.41 12.06
CA ASN A 70 10.79 -19.53 11.11
C ASN A 70 11.23 -18.18 10.56
N ASP A 71 10.27 -17.25 10.39
CA ASP A 71 10.48 -15.94 9.80
C ASP A 71 9.50 -14.92 10.37
N SER A 72 9.83 -13.64 10.17
CA SER A 72 8.92 -12.54 10.48
C SER A 72 8.98 -11.49 9.38
N SER A 73 7.83 -11.11 8.87
CA SER A 73 7.69 -10.10 7.82
C SER A 73 6.73 -9.00 8.29
N TYR A 74 6.85 -7.81 7.75
CA TYR A 74 5.98 -6.70 8.11
C TYR A 74 4.88 -6.48 7.09
N ASN A 75 3.64 -6.52 7.55
CA ASN A 75 2.46 -6.15 6.79
C ASN A 75 1.65 -5.10 7.59
N SER A 76 1.51 -3.90 7.03
CA SER A 76 0.83 -2.78 7.68
C SER A 76 -0.68 -2.98 7.86
N ASP A 77 -1.28 -3.94 7.14
CA ASP A 77 -2.71 -4.19 7.14
C ASP A 77 -3.13 -5.29 8.12
N MET A 78 -2.13 -5.93 8.75
CA MET A 78 -2.35 -6.99 9.74
C MET A 78 -1.87 -6.57 11.12
N LYS A 79 -2.51 -7.08 12.16
CA LYS A 79 -2.09 -6.85 13.54
C LYS A 79 -0.72 -7.50 13.80
N PRO A 80 0.07 -6.98 14.75
CA PRO A 80 1.29 -7.64 15.20
C PRO A 80 1.04 -9.09 15.59
N TYR A 81 2.01 -9.96 15.33
CA TYR A 81 1.95 -11.39 15.65
C TYR A 81 0.83 -12.19 14.96
N THR A 82 0.21 -11.65 13.90
CA THR A 82 -0.67 -12.44 13.04
C THR A 82 0.18 -13.41 12.21
N ILE A 83 -0.25 -14.65 12.10
CA ILE A 83 0.42 -15.66 11.26
C ILE A 83 0.16 -15.33 9.80
N LEU A 84 1.24 -15.14 9.03
CA LEU A 84 1.21 -14.80 7.61
C LEU A 84 1.19 -16.04 6.72
N THR A 85 2.01 -17.03 7.08
CA THR A 85 2.13 -18.30 6.33
C THR A 85 2.38 -19.45 7.29
N GLN A 86 2.02 -20.65 6.88
CA GLN A 86 2.29 -21.89 7.60
C GLN A 86 2.88 -22.97 6.70
N ASP A 87 3.74 -23.81 7.26
CA ASP A 87 4.27 -25.02 6.63
C ASP A 87 4.38 -26.15 7.68
N PRO A 88 3.75 -27.32 7.49
CA PRO A 88 2.98 -27.77 6.33
C PRO A 88 1.67 -27.00 6.10
N ALA A 89 1.21 -27.05 4.84
CA ALA A 89 -0.06 -26.42 4.45
C ALA A 89 -1.26 -26.97 5.24
N PRO A 90 -2.35 -26.19 5.35
CA PRO A 90 -3.60 -26.68 5.94
C PRO A 90 -4.02 -28.03 5.33
N ASP A 91 -4.62 -28.89 6.16
CA ASP A 91 -5.09 -30.24 5.81
C ASP A 91 -3.99 -31.27 5.47
N ALA A 92 -2.72 -30.87 5.48
CA ALA A 92 -1.63 -31.83 5.33
C ALA A 92 -1.66 -32.89 6.47
N LYS A 93 -1.34 -34.14 6.12
CA LYS A 93 -1.27 -35.23 7.12
C LYS A 93 0.14 -35.30 7.72
N VAL A 94 0.20 -35.12 9.01
CA VAL A 94 1.46 -35.12 9.76
C VAL A 94 1.40 -36.08 10.95
N LYS A 95 2.54 -36.42 11.51
CA LYS A 95 2.66 -37.18 12.74
C LYS A 95 2.45 -36.28 13.96
N GLU A 96 2.06 -36.87 15.05
CA GLU A 96 2.02 -36.26 16.37
C GLU A 96 3.37 -35.57 16.70
N ASN A 97 3.34 -34.49 17.45
CA ASN A 97 4.48 -33.64 17.79
C ASN A 97 5.22 -32.98 16.58
N ARG A 98 4.59 -33.00 15.36
CA ARG A 98 5.16 -32.31 14.22
C ARG A 98 5.27 -30.82 14.50
N LYS A 99 6.39 -30.22 14.13
CA LYS A 99 6.56 -28.76 14.12
C LYS A 99 5.89 -28.17 12.89
N ILE A 100 5.03 -27.19 13.13
CA ILE A 100 4.44 -26.32 12.11
C ILE A 100 5.29 -25.04 12.08
N TYR A 101 5.92 -24.79 10.97
CA TYR A 101 6.71 -23.57 10.78
C TYR A 101 5.77 -22.45 10.38
N VAL A 102 5.91 -21.30 11.04
CA VAL A 102 5.06 -20.14 10.77
C VAL A 102 5.90 -18.90 10.51
N SER A 103 5.45 -18.07 9.58
CA SER A 103 5.92 -16.69 9.46
C SER A 103 4.90 -15.78 10.14
N VAL A 104 5.37 -14.83 10.94
CA VAL A 104 4.49 -13.94 11.72
C VAL A 104 4.70 -12.49 11.33
N ASN A 105 3.64 -11.68 11.48
CA ASN A 105 3.73 -10.24 11.31
C ASN A 105 4.54 -9.60 12.43
N MET A 106 5.52 -8.78 12.05
CA MET A 106 6.37 -8.06 13.01
C MET A 106 5.55 -7.12 13.89
N LYS A 107 5.97 -6.96 15.15
CA LYS A 107 5.37 -5.99 16.06
C LYS A 107 5.63 -4.54 15.63
N ASN A 108 6.87 -4.26 15.21
CA ASN A 108 7.31 -2.94 14.84
C ASN A 108 7.64 -2.90 13.35
N ALA A 109 7.20 -1.84 12.69
CA ALA A 109 7.55 -1.59 11.30
C ALA A 109 9.08 -1.42 11.15
N PRO A 110 9.72 -2.07 10.19
CA PRO A 110 11.10 -1.78 9.87
C PRO A 110 11.25 -0.35 9.38
N MET A 111 12.40 0.26 9.65
CA MET A 111 12.72 1.61 9.19
C MET A 111 13.18 1.57 7.73
N ILE A 112 12.62 2.44 6.92
CA ILE A 112 13.00 2.63 5.52
C ILE A 112 13.41 4.08 5.29
N LYS A 113 14.11 4.34 4.18
CA LYS A 113 14.46 5.70 3.78
C LYS A 113 13.31 6.35 3.03
N MET A 114 12.95 7.58 3.46
CA MET A 114 11.94 8.39 2.78
C MET A 114 12.37 8.66 1.33
N PRO A 115 11.57 8.29 0.32
CA PRO A 115 11.88 8.60 -1.07
C PRO A 115 11.78 10.11 -1.35
N LYS A 116 12.43 10.54 -2.44
CA LYS A 116 12.27 11.92 -2.92
C LYS A 116 10.95 12.02 -3.70
N LEU A 117 9.97 12.72 -3.13
CA LEU A 117 8.70 13.04 -3.78
C LEU A 117 8.67 14.50 -4.25
N ILE A 118 9.48 15.36 -3.60
CA ILE A 118 9.58 16.80 -3.87
C ILE A 118 10.01 17.03 -5.33
N ASP A 119 9.47 18.07 -5.95
CA ASP A 119 9.59 18.47 -7.35
C ASP A 119 8.89 17.49 -8.34
N GLY A 120 8.26 16.44 -7.85
CA GLY A 120 7.47 15.50 -8.65
C GLY A 120 5.99 15.86 -8.68
N SER A 121 5.25 15.33 -9.66
CA SER A 121 3.79 15.44 -9.66
C SER A 121 3.17 14.53 -8.58
N VAL A 122 1.95 14.88 -8.14
CA VAL A 122 1.19 14.04 -7.18
C VAL A 122 1.04 12.61 -7.68
N LYS A 123 0.76 12.41 -8.97
CA LYS A 123 0.61 11.07 -9.57
C LYS A 123 1.92 10.26 -9.50
N ASN A 124 3.05 10.90 -9.74
CA ASN A 124 4.35 10.25 -9.60
C ASN A 124 4.66 9.92 -8.14
N ALA A 125 4.36 10.84 -7.21
CA ALA A 125 4.51 10.61 -5.78
C ALA A 125 3.69 9.40 -5.31
N GLU A 126 2.46 9.23 -5.77
CA GLU A 126 1.62 8.05 -5.45
C GLU A 126 2.27 6.73 -5.91
N LEU A 127 2.83 6.70 -7.11
CA LEU A 127 3.52 5.51 -7.62
C LEU A 127 4.77 5.17 -6.81
N ILE A 128 5.55 6.20 -6.45
CA ILE A 128 6.74 6.03 -5.61
C ILE A 128 6.34 5.54 -4.22
N LEU A 129 5.36 6.18 -3.57
CA LEU A 129 4.88 5.76 -2.25
C LEU A 129 4.46 4.29 -2.25
N LYS A 130 3.70 3.87 -3.26
CA LYS A 130 3.28 2.47 -3.41
C LYS A 130 4.47 1.51 -3.56
N SER A 131 5.51 1.91 -4.30
CA SER A 131 6.71 1.06 -4.49
C SER A 131 7.56 0.91 -3.22
N TYR A 132 7.42 1.84 -2.27
CA TYR A 132 8.09 1.80 -0.96
C TYR A 132 7.19 1.25 0.17
N ASP A 133 6.00 0.71 -0.18
CA ASP A 133 4.98 0.28 0.79
C ASP A 133 4.58 1.39 1.77
N LEU A 134 4.56 2.64 1.30
CA LEU A 134 4.06 3.81 2.03
C LEU A 134 2.63 4.12 1.59
N LYS A 135 1.86 4.75 2.48
CA LYS A 135 0.47 5.14 2.21
C LYS A 135 0.41 6.64 1.90
N LYS A 136 -0.35 6.99 0.85
CA LYS A 136 -0.67 8.39 0.58
C LYS A 136 -1.66 8.88 1.65
N GLY A 137 -1.33 9.99 2.29
CA GLY A 137 -2.17 10.70 3.24
C GLY A 137 -2.91 11.86 2.61
N LYS A 138 -3.07 12.94 3.36
CA LYS A 138 -3.76 14.17 2.96
C LYS A 138 -2.92 14.95 1.94
N ILE A 139 -3.58 15.47 0.91
CA ILE A 139 -3.01 16.49 0.02
C ILE A 139 -3.54 17.84 0.48
N THR A 140 -2.62 18.78 0.74
CA THR A 140 -2.94 20.17 1.07
C THR A 140 -2.39 21.06 -0.03
N MET A 141 -3.29 21.78 -0.72
CA MET A 141 -2.87 22.76 -1.72
C MET A 141 -2.30 23.98 -1.00
N VAL A 142 -1.20 24.48 -1.51
CA VAL A 142 -0.52 25.68 -0.99
C VAL A 142 -0.15 26.61 -2.14
N PRO A 143 -0.14 27.93 -1.92
CA PRO A 143 0.22 28.89 -2.95
C PRO A 143 1.63 28.64 -3.48
N ASP A 144 1.73 28.27 -4.76
CA ASP A 144 2.99 28.13 -5.48
C ASP A 144 2.71 28.05 -7.00
N LEU A 145 3.54 28.66 -7.81
CA LEU A 145 3.39 28.70 -9.28
C LEU A 145 3.52 27.31 -9.92
N GLN A 146 4.14 26.36 -9.25
CA GLN A 146 4.31 24.99 -9.72
C GLN A 146 3.03 24.17 -9.48
N GLN A 147 2.09 24.25 -10.38
CA GLN A 147 0.83 23.50 -10.29
C GLN A 147 1.05 21.99 -10.20
N ASN A 148 0.38 21.35 -9.23
CA ASN A 148 0.43 19.91 -8.96
C ASN A 148 1.83 19.36 -8.61
N ALA A 149 2.81 20.22 -8.31
CA ALA A 149 4.10 19.79 -7.84
C ALA A 149 4.08 19.56 -6.32
N VAL A 150 4.71 18.48 -5.87
CA VAL A 150 4.92 18.22 -4.44
C VAL A 150 6.02 19.13 -3.93
N LEU A 151 5.70 20.03 -3.01
CA LEU A 151 6.62 21.00 -2.43
C LEU A 151 7.20 20.51 -1.11
N LYS A 152 6.39 19.84 -0.30
CA LYS A 152 6.79 19.29 1.00
C LYS A 152 6.09 17.95 1.27
N GLN A 153 6.75 17.14 2.09
CA GLN A 153 6.26 15.82 2.51
C GLN A 153 6.33 15.71 4.04
N PHE A 154 5.29 15.11 4.63
CA PHE A 154 5.13 15.02 6.08
C PHE A 154 4.77 13.60 6.50
N VAL A 155 5.26 13.19 7.67
CA VAL A 155 4.87 11.94 8.33
C VAL A 155 4.50 12.28 9.77
N ASN A 156 3.30 11.89 10.19
CA ASN A 156 2.75 12.21 11.51
C ASN A 156 2.82 13.72 11.86
N GLY A 157 2.56 14.57 10.86
CA GLY A 157 2.58 16.04 11.03
C GLY A 157 3.98 16.67 11.07
N LYS A 158 5.06 15.89 11.00
CA LYS A 158 6.42 16.38 10.93
C LYS A 158 6.92 16.39 9.47
N GLU A 159 7.51 17.51 9.03
CA GLU A 159 8.19 17.57 7.74
C GLU A 159 9.39 16.60 7.73
N VAL A 160 9.47 15.77 6.68
CA VAL A 160 10.49 14.73 6.52
C VAL A 160 11.24 14.96 5.22
N LYS A 161 12.57 15.01 5.29
CA LYS A 161 13.40 15.17 4.10
C LYS A 161 13.62 13.83 3.38
N PRO A 162 13.86 13.85 2.06
CA PRO A 162 14.32 12.65 1.35
C PRO A 162 15.53 12.01 2.02
N GLY A 163 15.52 10.69 2.19
CA GLY A 163 16.58 9.94 2.85
C GLY A 163 16.49 9.84 4.38
N GLU A 164 15.60 10.57 5.05
CA GLU A 164 15.33 10.36 6.48
C GLU A 164 14.70 9.00 6.75
N SER A 165 14.97 8.44 7.92
CA SER A 165 14.42 7.14 8.31
C SER A 165 13.00 7.29 8.84
N ILE A 166 12.06 6.56 8.24
CA ILE A 166 10.64 6.51 8.61
C ILE A 166 10.18 5.06 8.73
N PRO A 167 9.16 4.76 9.54
CA PRO A 167 8.59 3.42 9.60
C PRO A 167 7.96 3.02 8.25
N LYS A 168 8.20 1.80 7.79
CA LYS A 168 7.48 1.22 6.64
C LYS A 168 5.98 1.21 6.90
N GLY A 169 5.17 1.47 5.89
CA GLY A 169 3.71 1.59 6.04
C GLY A 169 3.23 2.95 6.55
N SER A 170 4.14 3.92 6.79
CA SER A 170 3.77 5.27 7.21
C SER A 170 2.85 5.95 6.20
N VAL A 171 1.93 6.78 6.73
CA VAL A 171 1.10 7.69 5.93
C VAL A 171 1.89 8.97 5.67
N VAL A 172 1.99 9.35 4.40
CA VAL A 172 2.74 10.54 3.95
C VAL A 172 1.75 11.59 3.45
N ASP A 173 1.67 12.70 4.15
CA ASP A 173 0.91 13.87 3.74
C ASP A 173 1.76 14.75 2.83
N LEU A 174 1.13 15.39 1.84
CA LEU A 174 1.82 16.17 0.82
C LEU A 174 1.28 17.59 0.79
N HIS A 175 2.19 18.57 0.75
CA HIS A 175 1.86 19.93 0.33
C HIS A 175 2.16 20.06 -1.17
N VAL A 176 1.18 20.54 -1.91
CA VAL A 176 1.19 20.57 -3.37
C VAL A 176 0.87 21.99 -3.84
N GLY A 177 1.63 22.47 -4.81
CA GLY A 177 1.40 23.78 -5.40
C GLY A 177 0.05 23.86 -6.14
N ASP A 178 -0.70 24.93 -5.90
CA ASP A 178 -2.01 25.17 -6.50
C ASP A 178 -1.92 25.80 -7.92
N GLY A 179 -0.74 26.20 -8.36
CA GLY A 179 -0.51 26.89 -9.62
C GLY A 179 -0.67 28.39 -9.54
N LEU A 180 -0.91 28.92 -8.34
CA LEU A 180 -1.13 30.35 -8.11
C LEU A 180 0.02 30.95 -7.31
N GLY A 181 0.39 32.19 -7.64
CA GLY A 181 1.39 32.92 -6.84
C GLY A 181 0.91 33.20 -5.42
N ASN A 182 1.83 33.41 -4.52
CA ASN A 182 1.54 33.83 -3.15
C ASN A 182 1.41 35.36 -3.00
N THR A 183 1.61 36.10 -4.09
CA THR A 183 1.44 37.56 -4.10
C THR A 183 -0.01 37.90 -4.29
N GLU A 184 -0.60 38.58 -3.33
CA GLU A 184 -1.94 39.12 -3.37
C GLU A 184 -1.87 40.63 -3.62
N PHE A 185 -2.80 41.13 -4.41
CA PHE A 185 -2.98 42.56 -4.68
C PHE A 185 -4.48 42.88 -4.86
N GLU A 186 -4.84 44.17 -4.86
CA GLU A 186 -6.21 44.57 -5.06
C GLU A 186 -6.73 44.16 -6.45
N VAL A 187 -7.98 43.70 -6.52
CA VAL A 187 -8.60 43.32 -7.79
C VAL A 187 -8.62 44.52 -8.72
N PRO A 188 -7.98 44.48 -9.88
CA PRO A 188 -7.98 45.58 -10.82
C PRO A 188 -9.42 45.79 -11.37
N ASP A 189 -9.86 47.07 -11.44
CA ASP A 189 -11.11 47.39 -12.05
C ASP A 189 -10.96 47.58 -13.57
N VAL A 190 -11.60 46.72 -14.35
CA VAL A 190 -11.59 46.76 -15.81
C VAL A 190 -13.01 47.00 -16.39
N VAL A 191 -13.99 47.29 -15.52
CA VAL A 191 -15.34 47.61 -15.97
C VAL A 191 -15.35 48.94 -16.73
N GLY A 192 -15.99 48.97 -17.88
CA GLY A 192 -16.02 50.13 -18.76
C GLY A 192 -14.85 50.23 -19.75
N MET A 193 -13.86 49.34 -19.64
CA MET A 193 -12.73 49.29 -20.59
C MET A 193 -13.09 48.44 -21.81
N PRO A 194 -12.45 48.69 -22.98
CA PRO A 194 -12.46 47.74 -24.09
C PRO A 194 -11.84 46.42 -23.66
N VAL A 195 -12.40 45.28 -24.09
CA VAL A 195 -11.93 43.92 -23.66
C VAL A 195 -10.47 43.66 -24.01
N ASP A 196 -9.95 44.23 -25.10
CA ASP A 196 -8.55 44.09 -25.47
C ASP A 196 -7.63 44.80 -24.49
N GLU A 197 -7.95 46.03 -24.07
CA GLU A 197 -7.18 46.78 -23.05
C GLU A 197 -7.27 46.11 -21.68
N ALA A 198 -8.49 45.69 -21.30
CA ALA A 198 -8.71 44.93 -20.07
C ALA A 198 -7.86 43.66 -20.03
N SER A 199 -7.80 42.94 -21.13
CA SER A 199 -7.01 41.73 -21.27
C SER A 199 -5.51 41.96 -21.10
N VAL A 200 -4.99 43.02 -21.74
CA VAL A 200 -3.57 43.40 -21.60
C VAL A 200 -3.24 43.79 -20.17
N LEU A 201 -4.10 44.53 -19.51
CA LEU A 201 -3.94 44.97 -18.12
C LEU A 201 -3.92 43.78 -17.16
N LEU A 202 -4.91 42.87 -17.27
CA LEU A 202 -5.02 41.69 -16.41
C LEU A 202 -3.81 40.77 -16.57
N VAL A 203 -3.46 40.44 -17.82
CA VAL A 203 -2.29 39.60 -18.13
C VAL A 203 -0.98 40.26 -17.68
N GLY A 204 -0.86 41.58 -17.85
CA GLY A 204 0.30 42.34 -17.39
C GLY A 204 0.49 42.32 -15.87
N GLN A 205 -0.57 42.11 -15.09
CA GLN A 205 -0.53 41.90 -13.65
C GLN A 205 -0.37 40.43 -13.25
N GLY A 206 -0.22 39.54 -14.23
CA GLY A 206 -0.03 38.10 -13.98
C GLY A 206 -1.33 37.35 -13.71
N LEU A 207 -2.48 37.95 -14.05
CA LEU A 207 -3.79 37.29 -13.98
C LEU A 207 -4.09 36.54 -15.28
N GLN A 208 -4.98 35.58 -15.19
CA GLN A 208 -5.47 34.83 -16.35
C GLN A 208 -6.89 35.28 -16.70
N ILE A 209 -7.19 35.36 -17.99
CA ILE A 209 -8.57 35.62 -18.44
C ILE A 209 -9.31 34.27 -18.39
N GLY A 210 -10.40 34.28 -17.65
CA GLY A 210 -11.31 33.14 -17.53
C GLY A 210 -12.30 33.12 -18.71
N ASN A 211 -13.60 33.06 -18.42
CA ASN A 211 -14.65 33.08 -19.43
C ASN A 211 -14.92 34.51 -19.90
N ILE A 212 -15.02 34.72 -21.22
CA ILE A 212 -15.57 35.93 -21.80
C ILE A 212 -16.99 35.60 -22.21
N ILE A 213 -17.95 36.30 -21.62
CA ILE A 213 -19.40 36.10 -21.82
C ILE A 213 -19.94 37.32 -22.53
N TYR A 214 -20.43 37.18 -23.76
CA TYR A 214 -20.98 38.25 -24.56
C TYR A 214 -22.46 38.48 -24.21
N VAL A 215 -22.82 39.74 -23.99
CA VAL A 215 -24.15 40.19 -23.58
C VAL A 215 -24.75 41.09 -24.67
N GLN A 216 -25.77 40.58 -25.34
CA GLN A 216 -26.51 41.34 -26.40
C GLN A 216 -27.45 42.35 -25.79
N GLY A 217 -27.69 43.43 -26.51
CA GLY A 217 -28.68 44.46 -26.14
C GLY A 217 -28.23 45.37 -24.99
N SER A 218 -26.92 45.43 -24.70
CA SER A 218 -26.36 46.44 -23.80
C SER A 218 -26.44 47.84 -24.42
N ALA A 219 -26.53 48.88 -23.56
CA ALA A 219 -26.44 50.25 -23.96
C ALA A 219 -25.00 50.74 -24.25
N GLU A 220 -24.02 49.97 -23.81
CA GLU A 220 -22.58 50.24 -23.99
C GLU A 220 -22.12 49.83 -25.39
N ALA A 221 -21.02 50.40 -25.84
CA ALA A 221 -20.40 50.03 -27.11
C ALA A 221 -19.95 48.56 -27.13
N ASP A 222 -20.11 47.92 -28.30
CA ASP A 222 -19.63 46.53 -28.47
C ASP A 222 -18.16 46.39 -28.12
N GLY A 223 -17.82 45.33 -27.42
CA GLY A 223 -16.48 45.07 -26.90
C GLY A 223 -16.15 45.68 -25.55
N THR A 224 -17.08 46.43 -24.94
CA THR A 224 -16.88 47.04 -23.60
C THR A 224 -17.15 46.02 -22.49
N VAL A 225 -16.30 45.97 -21.48
CA VAL A 225 -16.49 45.14 -20.28
C VAL A 225 -17.59 45.71 -19.42
N LEU A 226 -18.72 44.99 -19.31
CA LEU A 226 -19.88 45.39 -18.50
C LEU A 226 -19.74 44.98 -17.05
N LYS A 227 -19.05 43.90 -16.80
CA LYS A 227 -18.92 43.27 -15.49
C LYS A 227 -17.70 42.37 -15.47
N GLN A 228 -17.07 42.23 -14.30
CA GLN A 228 -15.99 41.30 -14.05
C GLN A 228 -16.25 40.46 -12.81
N ARG A 229 -15.56 39.32 -12.71
CA ARG A 229 -15.55 38.46 -11.50
C ARG A 229 -14.15 37.89 -11.30
N PRO A 230 -13.51 38.10 -10.15
CA PRO A 230 -14.03 38.80 -8.95
C PRO A 230 -14.33 40.29 -9.20
N PHE A 231 -15.22 40.82 -8.36
CA PHE A 231 -15.54 42.26 -8.41
C PHE A 231 -14.41 43.12 -7.83
N ALA A 232 -14.16 44.27 -8.43
CA ALA A 232 -13.22 45.27 -7.91
C ALA A 232 -13.87 46.09 -6.79
N GLU A 233 -14.11 45.46 -5.65
CA GLU A 233 -14.62 46.13 -4.45
C GLU A 233 -13.49 46.57 -3.55
N VAL A 234 -13.72 47.58 -2.70
CA VAL A 234 -12.74 48.06 -1.75
C VAL A 234 -12.29 46.92 -0.82
N GLY A 235 -11.01 46.61 -0.85
CA GLY A 235 -10.43 45.53 -0.04
C GLY A 235 -10.54 44.12 -0.63
N ALA A 236 -11.11 43.98 -1.83
CA ALA A 236 -11.10 42.71 -2.55
C ALA A 236 -9.68 42.44 -3.07
N THR A 237 -9.13 41.26 -2.76
CA THR A 237 -7.80 40.83 -3.23
C THR A 237 -7.90 39.66 -4.18
N ILE A 238 -6.92 39.55 -5.07
CA ILE A 238 -6.72 38.47 -6.03
C ILE A 238 -5.26 38.06 -6.05
N ARG A 239 -4.97 36.81 -6.32
CA ARG A 239 -3.59 36.30 -6.40
C ARG A 239 -3.10 36.20 -7.82
N VAL A 240 -1.81 36.33 -8.01
CA VAL A 240 -1.14 36.05 -9.29
C VAL A 240 -1.52 34.66 -9.78
N GLY A 241 -1.95 34.55 -11.03
CA GLY A 241 -2.38 33.30 -11.68
C GLY A 241 -3.87 33.01 -11.57
N GLU A 242 -4.64 33.75 -10.76
CA GLU A 242 -6.10 33.59 -10.67
C GLU A 242 -6.80 34.08 -11.94
N LEU A 243 -8.00 33.52 -12.15
CA LEU A 243 -8.83 33.79 -13.32
C LEU A 243 -9.76 34.99 -13.06
N VAL A 244 -9.93 35.83 -14.09
CA VAL A 244 -10.93 36.88 -14.10
C VAL A 244 -11.91 36.63 -15.24
N ASP A 245 -13.18 36.38 -14.91
CA ASP A 245 -14.25 36.26 -15.89
C ASP A 245 -14.76 37.66 -16.26
N LEU A 246 -15.04 37.86 -17.55
CA LEU A 246 -15.50 39.14 -18.11
C LEU A 246 -16.86 38.98 -18.81
N TRP A 247 -17.78 39.92 -18.58
CA TRP A 247 -19.00 40.07 -19.36
C TRP A 247 -18.81 41.28 -20.27
N VAL A 248 -18.93 41.07 -21.58
CA VAL A 248 -18.59 42.04 -22.63
C VAL A 248 -19.83 42.36 -23.45
N ALA A 249 -20.06 43.65 -23.76
CA ALA A 249 -21.14 44.08 -24.62
C ALA A 249 -20.98 43.58 -26.05
N GLY A 250 -22.06 43.14 -26.69
CA GLY A 250 -22.08 42.76 -28.10
C GLY A 250 -22.23 41.26 -28.32
N GLU A 251 -21.85 40.80 -29.50
CA GLU A 251 -21.87 39.38 -29.90
C GLU A 251 -20.44 38.81 -29.92
N GLU A 252 -20.36 37.49 -29.72
CA GLU A 252 -19.09 36.79 -29.84
C GLU A 252 -18.51 36.97 -31.25
N PRO A 253 -17.26 37.43 -31.38
CA PRO A 253 -16.61 37.57 -32.70
C PRO A 253 -16.63 36.23 -33.43
N VAL A 254 -17.23 36.19 -34.62
CA VAL A 254 -17.19 35.02 -35.47
C VAL A 254 -15.73 34.80 -35.83
N GLN A 255 -15.11 33.74 -35.32
CA GLN A 255 -13.75 33.32 -35.75
C GLN A 255 -13.84 32.97 -37.24
N GLY A 256 -13.35 33.87 -38.09
CA GLY A 256 -13.19 33.59 -39.50
C GLY A 256 -12.28 32.36 -39.66
N ILE A 257 -12.82 31.34 -40.28
CA ILE A 257 -12.06 30.20 -40.76
C ILE A 257 -11.30 30.70 -42.00
N ASP A 258 -10.07 31.12 -41.84
CA ASP A 258 -9.11 31.30 -42.94
C ASP A 258 -8.28 30.05 -43.17
#